data_ae18c70fc74c89a095aa0bacf5f9635a
#
_entry.id   ae18c70fc74c89a095aa0bacf5f9635a
#
_cell.length_a   1.000
_cell.length_b   1.000
_cell.length_c   1.000
_cell.angle_alpha   90.00
_cell.angle_beta   90.00
_cell.angle_gamma   90.00
#
_symmetry.space_group_name_H-M   'P 1'
#
loop_
_entity.id
_entity.type
_entity.pdbx_description
1 polymer ?
#
loop_
_entity_poly.entity_id
_entity_poly.type
_entity_poly.pdbx_seq_one_letter_code
_entity_poly.pdbx_strand_id
1 'polypeptide(L)'
;MFHIGTTHTSAIALLCSIALLLFSPASYSAHICADSFISVKADEPVNYRDICGSAEDALTFFSRLDLEPLHPLVVEVVSSLPDTVSRTANVCYLGESQRVLVLTFAAVKKRKDWFGVPVDSSMYRSLVTHEVAHALADCNFEIPNPTIQAHEYVAYVAMFAMMNPNLREEVMARNPGVSFDSEREMNAIIYMFDPMRFGVAAYRHYLEKRNGNAFLLRVLSGNALTNDGLELPNLRFPCPFHVPCDRSVTCTAC
;
A
#
# COMPACT_ATOMS: atom_id res chain seq x y z
N MET A 1 42.62 68.16 -5.82
CA MET A 1 43.08 66.81 -5.46
C MET A 1 42.20 66.37 -4.27
N PHE A 2 41.05 65.74 -4.52
CA PHE A 2 40.12 65.27 -3.48
C PHE A 2 39.73 63.80 -3.80
N HIS A 3 40.07 62.93 -2.85
CA HIS A 3 39.66 61.53 -2.86
C HIS A 3 38.19 61.43 -2.45
N ILE A 4 37.38 60.75 -3.24
CA ILE A 4 36.04 60.33 -2.86
C ILE A 4 36.12 58.81 -2.70
N GLY A 5 36.04 58.35 -1.43
CA GLY A 5 36.06 56.95 -1.04
C GLY A 5 34.69 56.32 -1.24
N THR A 6 34.73 55.12 -1.73
CA THR A 6 33.59 54.22 -2.00
C THR A 6 33.08 53.57 -0.74
N THR A 7 31.74 53.70 -0.48
CA THR A 7 31.01 53.00 0.57
C THR A 7 29.70 52.44 0.03
N HIS A 8 29.77 51.47 -0.92
CA HIS A 8 28.53 50.85 -1.41
C HIS A 8 28.53 49.30 -1.38
N THR A 9 29.49 48.63 -0.74
CA THR A 9 29.57 47.14 -0.76
C THR A 9 29.00 46.42 0.44
N SER A 10 28.61 47.11 1.51
CA SER A 10 28.15 46.44 2.76
C SER A 10 26.64 46.20 2.86
N ALA A 11 25.81 46.85 2.07
CA ALA A 11 24.34 46.71 2.17
C ALA A 11 23.77 45.47 1.43
N ILE A 12 24.46 45.00 0.38
CA ILE A 12 23.95 43.86 -0.42
C ILE A 12 24.23 42.52 0.25
N ALA A 13 25.31 42.41 1.00
CA ALA A 13 25.64 41.17 1.72
C ALA A 13 24.67 40.85 2.88
N LEU A 14 24.06 41.86 3.50
CA LEU A 14 23.14 41.68 4.62
C LEU A 14 21.75 41.20 4.17
N LEU A 15 21.31 41.57 2.97
CA LEU A 15 20.01 41.16 2.43
C LEU A 15 20.01 39.70 1.93
N CYS A 16 21.12 39.17 1.45
CA CYS A 16 21.23 37.75 1.09
C CYS A 16 21.22 36.80 2.30
N SER A 17 21.71 37.25 3.46
CA SER A 17 21.74 36.40 4.67
C SER A 17 20.36 36.24 5.34
N ILE A 18 19.45 37.19 5.13
CA ILE A 18 18.07 37.13 5.70
C ILE A 18 17.17 36.26 4.84
N ALA A 19 17.40 36.17 3.52
CA ALA A 19 16.59 35.35 2.63
C ALA A 19 16.83 33.83 2.81
N LEU A 20 17.98 33.41 3.33
CA LEU A 20 18.30 31.99 3.58
C LEU A 20 17.64 31.42 4.86
N LEU A 21 17.16 32.25 5.76
CA LEU A 21 16.55 31.82 7.02
C LEU A 21 15.04 31.52 6.93
N LEU A 22 14.40 31.81 5.79
CA LEU A 22 12.96 31.62 5.62
C LEU A 22 12.56 30.31 4.92
N PHE A 23 13.53 29.54 4.41
CA PHE A 23 13.31 28.19 3.90
C PHE A 23 13.75 27.15 4.93
N SER A 24 13.10 27.11 6.09
CA SER A 24 13.12 25.90 6.90
C SER A 24 12.30 24.85 6.11
N PRO A 25 12.90 23.73 5.68
CA PRO A 25 12.10 22.64 5.17
C PRO A 25 11.14 22.25 6.27
N ALA A 26 9.86 22.20 5.96
CA ALA A 26 8.85 21.72 6.91
C ALA A 26 9.31 20.34 7.39
N SER A 27 9.74 20.26 8.65
CA SER A 27 10.11 19.00 9.28
C SER A 27 8.81 18.23 9.51
N TYR A 28 8.43 17.39 8.54
CA TYR A 28 7.33 16.46 8.73
C TYR A 28 7.73 15.45 9.79
N SER A 29 7.16 15.58 10.99
CA SER A 29 7.31 14.59 12.03
C SER A 29 6.47 13.37 11.66
N ALA A 30 7.09 12.19 11.61
CA ALA A 30 6.34 10.94 11.45
C ALA A 30 5.48 10.70 12.71
N HIS A 31 4.21 10.39 12.51
CA HIS A 31 3.34 9.91 13.57
C HIS A 31 3.56 8.40 13.75
N ILE A 32 3.99 7.98 14.93
CA ILE A 32 4.19 6.55 15.25
C ILE A 32 2.86 5.98 15.71
N CYS A 33 2.40 4.89 15.08
CA CYS A 33 1.20 4.17 15.49
C CYS A 33 1.40 3.44 16.81
N ALA A 34 0.33 2.91 17.40
CA ALA A 34 0.41 2.16 18.67
C ALA A 34 1.32 0.93 18.53
N ASP A 35 1.26 0.24 17.40
CA ASP A 35 2.31 -0.68 16.99
C ASP A 35 3.48 0.12 16.41
N SER A 36 4.63 0.10 17.09
CA SER A 36 5.81 0.87 16.74
C SER A 36 6.46 0.49 15.41
N PHE A 37 6.05 -0.62 14.79
CA PHE A 37 6.49 -1.01 13.46
C PHE A 37 5.96 -0.09 12.35
N ILE A 38 4.87 0.64 12.61
CA ILE A 38 4.23 1.49 11.61
C ILE A 38 4.39 2.95 11.98
N SER A 39 4.84 3.74 11.02
CA SER A 39 4.82 5.19 11.11
C SER A 39 4.05 5.79 9.93
N VAL A 40 3.35 6.89 10.18
CA VAL A 40 2.57 7.61 9.18
C VAL A 40 3.19 8.98 8.94
N LYS A 41 3.41 9.31 7.69
CA LYS A 41 3.79 10.65 7.23
C LYS A 41 2.68 11.21 6.36
N ALA A 42 2.42 12.51 6.46
CA ALA A 42 1.42 13.17 5.64
C ALA A 42 1.83 14.61 5.34
N ASP A 43 1.60 15.07 4.11
CA ASP A 43 1.91 16.43 3.68
C ASP A 43 0.82 17.44 4.09
N GLU A 44 -0.33 16.93 4.52
CA GLU A 44 -1.47 17.72 5.00
C GLU A 44 -2.15 17.05 6.19
N PRO A 45 -2.99 17.74 6.96
CA PRO A 45 -3.69 17.16 8.10
C PRO A 45 -4.53 15.94 7.70
N VAL A 46 -4.28 14.80 8.35
CA VAL A 46 -4.99 13.54 8.12
C VAL A 46 -5.51 12.95 9.42
N ASN A 47 -6.47 12.05 9.32
CA ASN A 47 -6.90 11.26 10.48
C ASN A 47 -5.92 10.10 10.72
N TYR A 48 -4.86 10.36 11.48
CA TYR A 48 -3.85 9.34 11.83
C TYR A 48 -4.45 8.09 12.47
N ARG A 49 -5.53 8.23 13.25
CA ARG A 49 -6.20 7.07 13.87
C ARG A 49 -6.74 6.10 12.83
N ASP A 50 -7.34 6.60 11.75
CA ASP A 50 -7.88 5.74 10.69
C ASP A 50 -6.76 5.06 9.92
N ILE A 51 -5.67 5.76 9.60
CA ILE A 51 -4.53 5.19 8.90
C ILE A 51 -3.82 4.13 9.76
N CYS A 52 -3.49 4.47 11.01
CA CYS A 52 -2.87 3.53 11.95
C CYS A 52 -3.74 2.31 12.17
N GLY A 53 -5.04 2.50 12.45
CA GLY A 53 -5.96 1.39 12.69
C GLY A 53 -6.08 0.47 11.47
N SER A 54 -6.04 1.02 10.24
CA SER A 54 -6.05 0.19 9.03
C SER A 54 -4.77 -0.62 8.85
N ALA A 55 -3.64 -0.03 9.18
CA ALA A 55 -2.35 -0.72 9.11
C ALA A 55 -2.23 -1.81 10.20
N GLU A 56 -2.72 -1.53 11.41
CA GLU A 56 -2.82 -2.49 12.50
C GLU A 56 -3.80 -3.64 12.18
N ASP A 57 -4.89 -3.37 11.43
CA ASP A 57 -5.78 -4.40 10.92
C ASP A 57 -5.02 -5.39 10.01
N ALA A 58 -4.19 -4.89 9.08
CA ALA A 58 -3.36 -5.74 8.24
C ALA A 58 -2.37 -6.57 9.07
N LEU A 59 -1.63 -5.94 10.01
CA LEU A 59 -0.74 -6.66 10.93
C LEU A 59 -1.49 -7.76 11.70
N THR A 60 -2.68 -7.46 12.21
CA THR A 60 -3.51 -8.42 12.93
C THR A 60 -3.88 -9.63 12.05
N PHE A 61 -4.16 -9.40 10.76
CA PHE A 61 -4.45 -10.49 9.85
C PHE A 61 -3.23 -11.40 9.65
N PHE A 62 -2.05 -10.83 9.38
CA PHE A 62 -0.82 -11.60 9.17
C PHE A 62 -0.37 -12.32 10.44
N SER A 63 -0.45 -11.69 11.60
CA SER A 63 -0.13 -12.30 12.91
C SER A 63 -0.97 -13.54 13.22
N ARG A 64 -2.24 -13.61 12.78
CA ARG A 64 -3.08 -14.82 12.90
C ARG A 64 -2.58 -16.00 12.04
N LEU A 65 -1.65 -15.74 11.13
CA LEU A 65 -0.99 -16.71 10.27
C LEU A 65 0.42 -17.05 10.76
N ASP A 66 0.82 -16.53 11.93
CA ASP A 66 2.18 -16.59 12.48
C ASP A 66 3.21 -15.92 11.54
N LEU A 67 2.79 -14.87 10.83
CA LEU A 67 3.62 -14.08 9.93
C LEU A 67 3.86 -12.71 10.55
N GLU A 68 5.13 -12.34 10.66
CA GLU A 68 5.56 -11.09 11.28
C GLU A 68 6.12 -10.08 10.26
N PRO A 69 6.00 -8.78 10.51
CA PRO A 69 6.68 -7.79 9.70
C PRO A 69 8.20 -7.92 9.91
N LEU A 70 8.97 -7.94 8.81
CA LEU A 70 10.43 -8.03 8.90
C LEU A 70 11.10 -6.67 9.14
N HIS A 71 10.46 -5.58 8.71
CA HIS A 71 11.01 -4.23 8.76
C HIS A 71 9.94 -3.20 9.12
N PRO A 72 10.33 -2.08 9.78
CA PRO A 72 9.42 -0.96 10.01
C PRO A 72 8.84 -0.43 8.70
N LEU A 73 7.54 -0.17 8.69
CA LEU A 73 6.78 0.30 7.53
C LEU A 73 6.44 1.79 7.66
N VAL A 74 6.60 2.52 6.57
CA VAL A 74 6.18 3.91 6.47
C VAL A 74 4.97 4.03 5.57
N VAL A 75 3.83 4.49 6.11
CA VAL A 75 2.65 4.85 5.32
C VAL A 75 2.71 6.36 5.05
N GLU A 76 2.85 6.74 3.79
CA GLU A 76 2.87 8.14 3.37
C GLU A 76 1.54 8.51 2.72
N VAL A 77 0.84 9.45 3.34
CA VAL A 77 -0.44 9.95 2.82
C VAL A 77 -0.17 11.19 1.98
N VAL A 78 -0.47 11.09 0.69
CA VAL A 78 -0.16 12.12 -0.32
C VAL A 78 -1.41 12.61 -1.03
N SER A 79 -1.42 13.86 -1.47
CA SER A 79 -2.53 14.44 -2.25
C SER A 79 -2.56 13.95 -3.71
N SER A 80 -1.42 13.50 -4.23
CA SER A 80 -1.26 12.92 -5.56
C SER A 80 -0.16 11.87 -5.57
N LEU A 81 -0.35 10.81 -6.36
CA LEU A 81 0.72 9.84 -6.61
C LEU A 81 1.71 10.38 -7.65
N PRO A 82 2.96 9.89 -7.64
CA PRO A 82 3.94 10.21 -8.67
C PRO A 82 3.44 9.89 -10.09
N ASP A 83 3.85 10.67 -11.09
CA ASP A 83 3.44 10.47 -12.50
C ASP A 83 3.86 9.11 -13.07
N THR A 84 4.83 8.44 -12.45
CA THR A 84 5.28 7.09 -12.80
C THR A 84 4.29 6.00 -12.38
N VAL A 85 3.34 6.32 -11.50
CA VAL A 85 2.29 5.43 -11.03
C VAL A 85 1.06 5.59 -11.91
N SER A 86 0.32 4.51 -12.16
CA SER A 86 -0.91 4.56 -12.95
C SER A 86 -1.89 5.60 -12.39
N ARG A 87 -2.46 6.41 -13.27
CA ARG A 87 -3.52 7.38 -12.91
C ARG A 87 -4.77 6.73 -12.34
N THR A 88 -4.93 5.43 -12.51
CA THR A 88 -6.03 4.65 -11.95
C THR A 88 -5.71 4.09 -10.57
N ALA A 89 -4.45 4.08 -10.14
CA ALA A 89 -4.06 3.66 -8.81
C ALA A 89 -4.56 4.66 -7.74
N ASN A 90 -4.93 4.15 -6.58
CA ASN A 90 -5.22 4.97 -5.40
C ASN A 90 -4.05 4.97 -4.44
N VAL A 91 -3.14 4.00 -4.61
CA VAL A 91 -2.09 3.68 -3.66
C VAL A 91 -0.98 2.93 -4.38
N CYS A 92 0.21 2.90 -3.81
CA CYS A 92 1.35 2.17 -4.33
C CYS A 92 2.30 1.77 -3.20
N TYR A 93 2.66 0.49 -3.14
CA TYR A 93 3.76 0.03 -2.29
C TYR A 93 5.09 0.16 -3.03
N LEU A 94 6.07 0.77 -2.38
CA LEU A 94 7.43 0.95 -2.89
C LEU A 94 8.39 0.04 -2.10
N GLY A 95 8.58 -1.18 -2.59
CA GLY A 95 9.39 -2.22 -1.93
C GLY A 95 10.78 -1.78 -1.54
N GLU A 96 11.52 -1.09 -2.44
CA GLU A 96 12.88 -0.60 -2.16
C GLU A 96 12.98 0.30 -0.93
N SER A 97 11.94 1.06 -0.62
CA SER A 97 11.94 2.03 0.47
C SER A 97 11.05 1.63 1.65
N GLN A 98 10.44 0.46 1.61
CA GLN A 98 9.47 -0.01 2.62
C GLN A 98 8.35 1.03 2.88
N ARG A 99 7.87 1.66 1.79
CA ARG A 99 6.90 2.75 1.85
C ARG A 99 5.62 2.38 1.14
N VAL A 100 4.50 2.66 1.78
CA VAL A 100 3.17 2.59 1.19
C VAL A 100 2.70 4.01 0.93
N LEU A 101 2.52 4.39 -0.34
CA LEU A 101 1.94 5.67 -0.70
C LEU A 101 0.43 5.53 -0.78
N VAL A 102 -0.30 6.32 -0.01
CA VAL A 102 -1.78 6.32 0.04
C VAL A 102 -2.28 7.71 -0.34
N LEU A 103 -3.24 7.80 -1.25
CA LEU A 103 -3.92 9.06 -1.50
C LEU A 103 -4.73 9.48 -0.28
N THR A 104 -4.83 10.80 -0.03
CA THR A 104 -5.72 11.33 1.01
C THR A 104 -7.16 10.86 0.80
N PHE A 105 -7.92 10.74 1.89
CA PHE A 105 -9.36 10.41 1.80
C PHE A 105 -10.11 11.33 0.83
N ALA A 106 -9.82 12.62 0.85
CA ALA A 106 -10.44 13.60 -0.04
C ALA A 106 -10.14 13.30 -1.53
N ALA A 107 -8.95 12.83 -1.85
CA ALA A 107 -8.59 12.46 -3.21
C ALA A 107 -9.27 11.15 -3.65
N VAL A 108 -9.29 10.13 -2.79
CA VAL A 108 -9.94 8.84 -3.08
C VAL A 108 -11.45 9.00 -3.19
N LYS A 109 -12.08 9.81 -2.35
CA LYS A 109 -13.53 10.07 -2.37
C LYS A 109 -14.03 10.69 -3.68
N LYS A 110 -13.16 11.30 -4.49
CA LYS A 110 -13.52 11.78 -5.83
C LYS A 110 -13.88 10.62 -6.77
N ARG A 111 -13.43 9.42 -6.49
CA ARG A 111 -13.90 8.19 -7.13
C ARG A 111 -15.20 7.79 -6.48
N LYS A 112 -16.29 7.83 -7.24
CA LYS A 112 -17.66 7.74 -6.71
C LYS A 112 -17.95 6.47 -5.93
N ASP A 113 -17.42 5.35 -6.40
CA ASP A 113 -17.66 4.02 -5.81
C ASP A 113 -16.45 3.10 -5.93
N TRP A 114 -16.43 2.07 -5.10
CA TRP A 114 -15.50 0.96 -5.14
C TRP A 114 -16.23 -0.32 -4.76
N PHE A 115 -16.06 -1.40 -5.49
CA PHE A 115 -16.86 -2.63 -5.38
C PHE A 115 -18.38 -2.40 -5.51
N GLY A 116 -18.80 -1.34 -6.20
CA GLY A 116 -20.19 -0.96 -6.35
C GLY A 116 -20.81 -0.29 -5.11
N VAL A 117 -20.02 0.10 -4.12
CA VAL A 117 -20.47 0.86 -2.94
C VAL A 117 -19.77 2.23 -2.88
N PRO A 118 -20.43 3.26 -2.33
CA PRO A 118 -19.81 4.58 -2.20
C PRO A 118 -18.53 4.54 -1.37
N VAL A 119 -17.54 5.36 -1.74
CA VAL A 119 -16.31 5.52 -0.96
C VAL A 119 -16.57 6.41 0.25
N ASP A 120 -16.71 5.79 1.41
CA ASP A 120 -16.73 6.43 2.72
C ASP A 120 -15.43 6.17 3.51
N SER A 121 -15.38 6.59 4.77
CA SER A 121 -14.22 6.36 5.62
C SER A 121 -13.94 4.87 5.88
N SER A 122 -14.98 4.03 5.94
CA SER A 122 -14.81 2.59 6.14
C SER A 122 -14.21 1.92 4.92
N MET A 123 -14.65 2.31 3.71
CA MET A 123 -14.05 1.83 2.46
C MET A 123 -12.61 2.34 2.31
N TYR A 124 -12.34 3.59 2.67
CA TYR A 124 -10.99 4.14 2.65
C TYR A 124 -10.05 3.38 3.60
N ARG A 125 -10.50 3.05 4.81
CA ARG A 125 -9.73 2.20 5.74
C ARG A 125 -9.40 0.85 5.12
N SER A 126 -10.36 0.22 4.45
CA SER A 126 -10.15 -1.06 3.77
C SER A 126 -9.10 -0.95 2.65
N LEU A 127 -9.10 0.17 1.91
CA LEU A 127 -8.07 0.46 0.91
C LEU A 127 -6.67 0.52 1.55
N VAL A 128 -6.53 1.26 2.66
CA VAL A 128 -5.24 1.34 3.36
C VAL A 128 -4.79 -0.03 3.86
N THR A 129 -5.73 -0.83 4.41
CA THR A 129 -5.45 -2.21 4.84
C THR A 129 -4.93 -3.08 3.68
N HIS A 130 -5.53 -2.96 2.48
CA HIS A 130 -5.11 -3.68 1.27
C HIS A 130 -3.64 -3.39 0.92
N GLU A 131 -3.27 -2.12 0.92
CA GLU A 131 -1.92 -1.73 0.52
C GLU A 131 -0.85 -2.05 1.57
N VAL A 132 -1.20 -1.93 2.83
CA VAL A 132 -0.32 -2.40 3.90
C VAL A 132 -0.15 -3.93 3.83
N ALA A 133 -1.22 -4.66 3.45
CA ALA A 133 -1.14 -6.09 3.24
C ALA A 133 -0.19 -6.47 2.09
N HIS A 134 -0.08 -5.67 1.01
CA HIS A 134 0.95 -5.86 -0.02
C HIS A 134 2.36 -5.77 0.57
N ALA A 135 2.63 -4.76 1.39
CA ALA A 135 3.92 -4.59 2.03
C ALA A 135 4.29 -5.76 2.96
N LEU A 136 3.31 -6.23 3.74
CA LEU A 136 3.51 -7.39 4.62
C LEU A 136 3.67 -8.69 3.83
N ALA A 137 2.90 -8.88 2.77
CA ALA A 137 3.01 -10.05 1.89
C ALA A 137 4.38 -10.12 1.21
N ASP A 138 4.87 -9.00 0.70
CA ASP A 138 6.16 -8.91 0.01
C ASP A 138 7.31 -9.43 0.88
N CYS A 139 7.31 -9.05 2.15
CA CYS A 139 8.29 -9.54 3.13
C CYS A 139 8.13 -11.03 3.49
N ASN A 140 6.94 -11.61 3.26
CA ASN A 140 6.60 -12.98 3.66
C ASN A 140 6.56 -13.96 2.48
N PHE A 141 6.70 -13.50 1.23
CA PHE A 141 6.88 -14.41 0.09
C PHE A 141 8.22 -15.15 0.20
N GLU A 142 8.20 -16.47 0.05
CA GLU A 142 9.39 -17.32 0.07
C GLU A 142 10.09 -17.42 -1.29
N ILE A 143 9.43 -16.96 -2.36
CA ILE A 143 9.94 -16.96 -3.72
C ILE A 143 10.32 -15.54 -4.17
N PRO A 144 11.39 -15.39 -4.96
CA PRO A 144 11.65 -14.13 -5.65
C PRO A 144 10.60 -13.94 -6.75
N ASN A 145 10.15 -12.71 -6.95
CA ASN A 145 9.20 -12.35 -8.01
C ASN A 145 7.87 -13.14 -7.98
N PRO A 146 7.08 -13.08 -6.90
CA PRO A 146 5.74 -13.63 -6.91
C PRO A 146 4.89 -12.97 -8.00
N THR A 147 3.91 -13.69 -8.52
CA THR A 147 3.04 -13.18 -9.58
C THR A 147 2.12 -12.08 -9.04
N ILE A 148 1.61 -11.21 -9.93
CA ILE A 148 0.69 -10.15 -9.52
C ILE A 148 -0.58 -10.73 -8.88
N GLN A 149 -1.15 -11.79 -9.44
CA GLN A 149 -2.34 -12.40 -8.87
C GLN A 149 -2.08 -13.04 -7.51
N ALA A 150 -0.86 -13.48 -7.21
CA ALA A 150 -0.48 -13.96 -5.89
C ALA A 150 -0.49 -12.80 -4.87
N HIS A 151 0.13 -11.67 -5.21
CA HIS A 151 0.10 -10.47 -4.39
C HIS A 151 -1.32 -9.97 -4.13
N GLU A 152 -2.11 -9.84 -5.19
CA GLU A 152 -3.48 -9.34 -5.12
C GLU A 152 -4.39 -10.28 -4.35
N TYR A 153 -4.23 -11.60 -4.53
CA TYR A 153 -4.98 -12.57 -3.75
C TYR A 153 -4.78 -12.37 -2.26
N VAL A 154 -3.52 -12.28 -1.81
CA VAL A 154 -3.18 -12.09 -0.40
C VAL A 154 -3.74 -10.76 0.13
N ALA A 155 -3.53 -9.67 -0.61
CA ALA A 155 -3.95 -8.33 -0.19
C ALA A 155 -5.48 -8.19 -0.12
N TYR A 156 -6.22 -8.71 -1.11
CA TYR A 156 -7.69 -8.68 -1.07
C TYR A 156 -8.25 -9.58 0.03
N VAL A 157 -7.68 -10.75 0.27
CA VAL A 157 -8.12 -11.61 1.37
C VAL A 157 -7.91 -10.91 2.71
N ALA A 158 -6.76 -10.30 2.94
CA ALA A 158 -6.49 -9.53 4.16
C ALA A 158 -7.47 -8.36 4.31
N MET A 159 -7.65 -7.56 3.24
CA MET A 159 -8.58 -6.44 3.21
C MET A 159 -9.99 -6.85 3.61
N PHE A 160 -10.56 -7.86 2.93
CA PHE A 160 -11.94 -8.29 3.19
C PHE A 160 -12.09 -8.97 4.55
N ALA A 161 -11.10 -9.73 5.01
CA ALA A 161 -11.13 -10.36 6.33
C ALA A 161 -11.21 -9.34 7.47
N MET A 162 -10.54 -8.19 7.30
CA MET A 162 -10.48 -7.11 8.28
C MET A 162 -11.49 -5.98 8.02
N MET A 163 -12.18 -5.98 6.87
CA MET A 163 -13.20 -5.00 6.51
C MET A 163 -14.33 -4.98 7.53
N ASN A 164 -14.88 -3.77 7.79
CA ASN A 164 -16.09 -3.64 8.60
C ASN A 164 -17.16 -4.64 8.14
N PRO A 165 -17.74 -5.45 9.03
CA PRO A 165 -18.68 -6.52 8.66
C PRO A 165 -19.86 -6.04 7.81
N ASN A 166 -20.48 -4.91 8.17
CA ASN A 166 -21.64 -4.39 7.42
C ASN A 166 -21.25 -3.95 6.01
N LEU A 167 -20.08 -3.29 5.87
CA LEU A 167 -19.56 -2.90 4.56
C LEU A 167 -19.22 -4.13 3.71
N ARG A 168 -18.59 -5.14 4.31
CA ARG A 168 -18.27 -6.39 3.62
C ARG A 168 -19.53 -7.10 3.12
N GLU A 169 -20.56 -7.20 3.96
CA GLU A 169 -21.85 -7.78 3.58
C GLU A 169 -22.49 -6.99 2.42
N GLU A 170 -22.44 -5.66 2.45
CA GLU A 170 -22.95 -4.83 1.35
C GLU A 170 -22.20 -5.09 0.05
N VAL A 171 -20.85 -5.13 0.08
CA VAL A 171 -20.01 -5.44 -1.09
C VAL A 171 -20.37 -6.83 -1.64
N MET A 172 -20.47 -7.84 -0.77
CA MET A 172 -20.81 -9.20 -1.20
C MET A 172 -22.21 -9.29 -1.81
N ALA A 173 -23.18 -8.56 -1.26
CA ALA A 173 -24.56 -8.51 -1.79
C ALA A 173 -24.64 -7.84 -3.17
N ARG A 174 -23.79 -6.85 -3.44
CA ARG A 174 -23.73 -6.15 -4.74
C ARG A 174 -22.99 -6.94 -5.83
N ASN A 175 -22.26 -7.97 -5.43
CA ASN A 175 -21.49 -8.83 -6.34
C ASN A 175 -21.95 -10.29 -6.26
N PRO A 176 -23.24 -10.61 -6.53
CA PRO A 176 -23.74 -11.97 -6.42
C PRO A 176 -23.09 -12.90 -7.47
N GLY A 177 -22.78 -14.14 -7.08
CA GLY A 177 -22.23 -15.14 -7.97
C GLY A 177 -20.81 -14.90 -8.48
N VAL A 178 -20.13 -13.86 -8.01
CA VAL A 178 -18.71 -13.65 -8.33
C VAL A 178 -17.87 -14.61 -7.50
N SER A 179 -17.26 -15.60 -8.11
CA SER A 179 -16.37 -16.60 -7.49
C SER A 179 -15.36 -17.10 -8.52
N PHE A 180 -14.39 -17.87 -8.08
CA PHE A 180 -13.52 -18.65 -8.95
C PHE A 180 -13.95 -20.13 -8.93
N ASP A 181 -14.19 -20.69 -10.11
CA ASP A 181 -14.50 -22.13 -10.23
C ASP A 181 -13.22 -22.98 -10.11
N SER A 182 -12.08 -22.40 -10.43
CA SER A 182 -10.78 -23.07 -10.35
C SER A 182 -9.62 -22.10 -10.10
N GLU A 183 -8.48 -22.61 -9.61
CA GLU A 183 -7.24 -21.84 -9.45
C GLU A 183 -6.72 -21.26 -10.80
N ARG A 184 -7.11 -21.81 -11.96
CA ARG A 184 -6.74 -21.30 -13.28
C ARG A 184 -7.37 -19.95 -13.61
N GLU A 185 -8.49 -19.63 -12.98
CA GLU A 185 -9.15 -18.33 -13.15
C GLU A 185 -8.50 -17.22 -12.32
N MET A 186 -7.69 -17.59 -11.34
CA MET A 186 -6.91 -16.65 -10.54
C MET A 186 -5.64 -16.26 -11.29
N ASN A 187 -5.79 -15.49 -12.36
CA ASN A 187 -4.67 -15.11 -13.22
C ASN A 187 -4.62 -13.60 -13.45
N ALA A 188 -3.48 -13.12 -13.95
CA ALA A 188 -3.23 -11.72 -14.18
C ALA A 188 -4.24 -11.07 -15.15
N ILE A 189 -4.74 -11.80 -16.15
CA ILE A 189 -5.71 -11.27 -17.12
C ILE A 189 -7.01 -10.90 -16.41
N ILE A 190 -7.57 -11.83 -15.63
CA ILE A 190 -8.83 -11.58 -14.89
C ILE A 190 -8.64 -10.40 -13.95
N TYR A 191 -7.52 -10.34 -13.24
CA TYR A 191 -7.20 -9.20 -12.38
C TYR A 191 -7.14 -7.89 -13.17
N MET A 192 -6.42 -7.85 -14.29
CA MET A 192 -6.24 -6.63 -15.10
C MET A 192 -7.55 -6.11 -15.71
N PHE A 193 -8.47 -7.01 -16.09
CA PHE A 193 -9.76 -6.61 -16.64
C PHE A 193 -10.73 -6.10 -15.58
N ASP A 194 -10.74 -6.71 -14.40
CA ASP A 194 -11.64 -6.33 -13.31
C ASP A 194 -11.03 -6.66 -11.93
N PRO A 195 -10.19 -5.76 -11.40
CA PRO A 195 -9.55 -5.94 -10.10
C PRO A 195 -10.55 -6.13 -8.96
N MET A 196 -11.69 -5.42 -9.02
CA MET A 196 -12.71 -5.50 -7.96
C MET A 196 -13.40 -6.86 -7.97
N ARG A 197 -13.74 -7.37 -9.15
CA ARG A 197 -14.30 -8.72 -9.31
C ARG A 197 -13.29 -9.77 -8.85
N PHE A 198 -12.02 -9.63 -9.21
CA PHE A 198 -10.95 -10.51 -8.74
C PHE A 198 -10.90 -10.55 -7.21
N GLY A 199 -10.92 -9.38 -6.55
CA GLY A 199 -10.85 -9.27 -5.09
C GLY A 199 -12.04 -9.95 -4.39
N VAL A 200 -13.27 -9.74 -4.87
CA VAL A 200 -14.46 -10.43 -4.34
C VAL A 200 -14.35 -11.95 -4.51
N ALA A 201 -13.92 -12.40 -5.70
CA ALA A 201 -13.77 -13.83 -5.97
C ALA A 201 -12.66 -14.46 -5.11
N ALA A 202 -11.53 -13.76 -4.91
CA ALA A 202 -10.43 -14.20 -4.05
C ALA A 202 -10.89 -14.41 -2.61
N TYR A 203 -11.66 -13.46 -2.07
CA TYR A 203 -12.17 -13.59 -0.71
C TYR A 203 -13.19 -14.72 -0.54
N ARG A 204 -14.11 -14.91 -1.51
CA ARG A 204 -15.04 -16.05 -1.50
C ARG A 204 -14.30 -17.38 -1.58
N HIS A 205 -13.33 -17.49 -2.48
CA HIS A 205 -12.49 -18.67 -2.56
C HIS A 205 -11.79 -18.97 -1.21
N TYR A 206 -11.28 -17.95 -0.54
CA TYR A 206 -10.69 -18.11 0.78
C TYR A 206 -11.68 -18.65 1.81
N LEU A 207 -12.94 -18.17 1.81
CA LEU A 207 -13.98 -18.61 2.72
C LEU A 207 -14.48 -20.04 2.40
N GLU A 208 -14.56 -20.43 1.14
CA GLU A 208 -15.06 -21.72 0.68
C GLU A 208 -14.08 -22.88 0.95
N LYS A 209 -12.79 -22.59 1.05
CA LYS A 209 -11.79 -23.60 1.39
C LYS A 209 -11.94 -24.03 2.86
N ARG A 210 -11.93 -25.34 3.10
CA ARG A 210 -11.93 -25.88 4.48
C ARG A 210 -10.82 -25.30 5.34
N ASN A 211 -9.71 -24.91 4.73
CA ASN A 211 -8.58 -24.24 5.35
C ASN A 211 -8.06 -23.16 4.40
N GLY A 212 -8.75 -22.01 4.36
CA GLY A 212 -8.35 -20.87 3.54
C GLY A 212 -6.96 -20.34 3.89
N ASN A 213 -6.58 -20.39 5.17
CA ASN A 213 -5.23 -20.03 5.62
C ASN A 213 -4.17 -20.93 4.99
N ALA A 214 -4.41 -22.26 4.89
CA ALA A 214 -3.45 -23.15 4.25
C ALA A 214 -3.25 -22.84 2.75
N PHE A 215 -4.30 -22.42 2.04
CA PHE A 215 -4.14 -21.99 0.65
C PHE A 215 -3.33 -20.69 0.57
N LEU A 216 -3.61 -19.72 1.43
CA LEU A 216 -2.89 -18.45 1.49
C LEU A 216 -1.40 -18.68 1.81
N LEU A 217 -1.07 -19.57 2.74
CA LEU A 217 0.32 -19.95 3.02
C LEU A 217 0.98 -20.66 1.82
N ARG A 218 0.23 -21.46 1.05
CA ARG A 218 0.73 -22.01 -0.22
C ARG A 218 1.04 -20.93 -1.26
N VAL A 219 0.25 -19.86 -1.31
CA VAL A 219 0.53 -18.71 -2.18
C VAL A 219 1.82 -18.04 -1.76
N LEU A 220 1.98 -17.74 -0.48
CA LEU A 220 3.19 -17.09 0.05
C LEU A 220 4.44 -17.94 -0.13
N SER A 221 4.35 -19.27 0.04
CA SER A 221 5.47 -20.19 -0.18
C SER A 221 5.77 -20.50 -1.67
N GLY A 222 5.01 -19.91 -2.60
CA GLY A 222 5.19 -20.15 -4.02
C GLY A 222 4.72 -21.54 -4.48
N ASN A 223 3.81 -22.17 -3.76
CA ASN A 223 3.21 -23.45 -4.11
C ASN A 223 1.79 -23.33 -4.71
N ALA A 224 1.32 -22.09 -4.91
CA ALA A 224 0.09 -21.76 -5.62
C ALA A 224 0.23 -20.41 -6.31
N LEU A 225 -0.52 -20.17 -7.36
CA LEU A 225 -0.55 -18.95 -8.17
C LEU A 225 0.84 -18.54 -8.73
N THR A 226 1.71 -19.51 -9.00
CA THR A 226 3.09 -19.27 -9.47
C THR A 226 3.21 -19.06 -10.97
N ASN A 227 2.20 -19.43 -11.74
CA ASN A 227 2.20 -19.32 -13.19
C ASN A 227 0.89 -18.67 -13.64
N ASP A 228 0.98 -17.54 -14.31
CA ASP A 228 -0.17 -16.81 -14.86
C ASP A 228 -0.59 -17.30 -16.26
N GLY A 229 0.11 -18.29 -16.82
CA GLY A 229 -0.14 -18.80 -18.17
C GLY A 229 0.21 -17.80 -19.27
N LEU A 230 0.80 -16.68 -18.92
CA LEU A 230 1.18 -15.60 -19.81
C LEU A 230 2.66 -15.29 -19.58
N GLU A 231 3.51 -15.80 -20.45
CA GLU A 231 4.82 -15.20 -20.66
C GLU A 231 4.60 -13.85 -21.36
N LEU A 232 4.18 -12.82 -20.60
CA LEU A 232 4.12 -11.46 -21.09
C LEU A 232 5.47 -10.79 -20.79
N PRO A 233 6.46 -10.91 -21.71
CA PRO A 233 7.72 -10.21 -21.54
C PRO A 233 7.42 -8.71 -21.59
N ASN A 234 7.75 -8.00 -20.54
CA ASN A 234 7.69 -6.53 -20.44
C ASN A 234 6.36 -5.86 -20.02
N LEU A 235 5.37 -6.54 -19.49
CA LEU A 235 4.31 -5.84 -18.77
C LEU A 235 4.87 -5.32 -17.43
N ARG A 236 5.40 -4.09 -17.46
CA ARG A 236 5.68 -3.34 -16.24
C ARG A 236 4.35 -2.83 -15.72
N PHE A 237 3.87 -3.40 -14.64
CA PHE A 237 2.72 -2.90 -13.93
C PHE A 237 3.00 -1.50 -13.36
N PRO A 238 1.95 -0.66 -13.21
CA PRO A 238 2.10 0.76 -12.84
C PRO A 238 2.69 1.01 -11.45
N CYS A 239 2.67 0.03 -10.56
CA CYS A 239 3.54 -0.01 -9.40
C CYS A 239 4.67 -0.98 -9.69
N PRO A 240 5.95 -0.59 -9.60
CA PRO A 240 7.04 -1.52 -9.69
C PRO A 240 6.98 -2.45 -8.46
N PHE A 241 6.17 -3.51 -8.56
CA PHE A 241 6.24 -4.61 -7.62
C PHE A 241 7.59 -5.27 -7.85
N HIS A 242 8.37 -5.34 -6.84
CA HIS A 242 9.65 -6.01 -6.67
C HIS A 242 10.90 -5.14 -6.62
N VAL A 243 11.23 -4.87 -5.39
CA VAL A 243 12.55 -5.25 -4.89
C VAL A 243 12.30 -6.15 -3.69
N PRO A 244 12.79 -7.38 -3.68
CA PRO A 244 12.60 -8.29 -2.57
C PRO A 244 13.03 -7.62 -1.26
N CYS A 245 12.27 -7.79 -0.18
CA CYS A 245 12.79 -7.52 1.14
C CYS A 245 14.16 -8.19 1.28
N ASP A 246 15.19 -7.41 1.55
CA ASP A 246 16.53 -7.96 1.74
C ASP A 246 16.55 -8.79 3.02
N ARG A 247 16.36 -10.12 2.86
CA ARG A 247 16.46 -11.08 3.97
C ARG A 247 17.89 -11.21 4.50
N SER A 248 18.88 -10.58 3.85
CA SER A 248 20.29 -10.64 4.29
C SER A 248 20.60 -9.72 5.46
N VAL A 249 19.70 -8.77 5.78
CA VAL A 249 19.79 -7.96 6.99
C VAL A 249 19.32 -8.80 8.18
N THR A 250 20.20 -9.61 8.71
CA THR A 250 19.98 -10.25 10.01
C THR A 250 19.80 -9.15 11.05
N CYS A 251 18.56 -8.97 11.54
CA CYS A 251 18.32 -8.22 12.75
C CYS A 251 19.05 -8.93 13.88
N THR A 252 20.25 -8.46 14.21
CA THR A 252 20.86 -8.77 15.50
C THR A 252 19.96 -8.12 16.53
N ALA A 253 19.28 -8.94 17.31
CA ALA A 253 18.47 -8.51 18.43
C ALA A 253 19.33 -7.61 19.33
N CYS A 254 18.81 -6.41 19.63
CA CYS A 254 19.14 -5.67 20.83
C CYS A 254 18.01 -5.83 21.82
#